data_bf1bfdc9373c00f429b15eac8b71631c
#
_entry.id   bf1bfdc9373c00f429b15eac8b71631c
#
_cell.length_a   1.000
_cell.length_b   1.000
_cell.length_c   1.000
_cell.angle_alpha   90.00
_cell.angle_beta   90.00
_cell.angle_gamma   90.00
#
_symmetry.space_group_name_H-M   'P 1'
#
loop_
_entity.id
_entity.type
_entity.pdbx_description
1 polymer ?
#
loop_
_entity_poly.entity_id
_entity_poly.type
_entity_poly.pdbx_seq_one_letter_code
_entity_poly.pdbx_strand_id
1 'polypeptide(L)'
;PTRCIPQIVAMVSDLVARGNAYVAADGVVYFDVCSFPSYGQLSGNTLGHLREGAGDRIDAAHQAMKRHPADFMLWKPDPAHLMRWPSPWGEGYPGWHLECSAMARMLLGDEIDLHSGGEDNIFPHHECEVAQSCCATGRPHFARVWFHTRHLQVEGEKMSKSKGNFFTARDLFAKGIEPAALRLELIKTHYRSNANFTMQGLQDSQRTVDRWRRIKESKPVLSPSGKANEVELE
;
A
#
# COMPACT_ATOMS: atom_id res chain seq x y z
N PRO A 1 -12.58 2.64 -4.96
CA PRO A 1 -13.08 1.27 -5.26
C PRO A 1 -14.51 1.26 -5.77
N THR A 2 -15.46 1.96 -5.12
CA THR A 2 -16.91 1.91 -5.42
C THR A 2 -17.30 2.21 -6.87
N ARG A 3 -16.48 2.96 -7.62
CA ARG A 3 -16.69 3.22 -9.06
C ARG A 3 -16.11 2.13 -9.96
N CYS A 4 -15.37 1.18 -9.42
CA CYS A 4 -14.65 0.13 -10.16
C CYS A 4 -15.27 -1.26 -9.98
N ILE A 5 -16.47 -1.36 -9.40
CA ILE A 5 -17.13 -2.64 -9.13
C ILE A 5 -17.31 -3.49 -10.41
N PRO A 6 -17.72 -2.94 -11.57
CA PRO A 6 -17.81 -3.73 -12.79
C PRO A 6 -16.47 -4.35 -13.21
N GLN A 7 -15.36 -3.61 -13.07
CA GLN A 7 -14.02 -4.09 -13.38
C GLN A 7 -13.54 -5.14 -12.38
N ILE A 8 -13.88 -4.96 -11.10
CA ILE A 8 -13.65 -5.95 -10.04
C ILE A 8 -14.36 -7.26 -10.35
N VAL A 9 -15.65 -7.22 -10.63
CA VAL A 9 -16.45 -8.40 -10.97
C VAL A 9 -15.92 -9.07 -12.23
N ALA A 10 -15.55 -8.31 -13.25
CA ALA A 10 -14.95 -8.85 -14.47
C ALA A 10 -13.63 -9.57 -14.18
N MET A 11 -12.73 -8.98 -13.35
CA MET A 11 -11.46 -9.60 -12.97
C MET A 11 -11.68 -10.92 -12.22
N VAL A 12 -12.63 -10.97 -11.28
CA VAL A 12 -12.96 -12.23 -10.59
C VAL A 12 -13.49 -13.27 -11.56
N SER A 13 -14.37 -12.87 -12.50
CA SER A 13 -14.92 -13.77 -13.51
C SER A 13 -13.81 -14.34 -14.41
N ASP A 14 -12.83 -13.52 -14.80
CA ASP A 14 -11.65 -13.96 -15.57
C ASP A 14 -10.83 -14.98 -14.78
N LEU A 15 -10.59 -14.73 -13.49
CA LEU A 15 -9.83 -15.64 -12.62
C LEU A 15 -10.55 -16.98 -12.43
N VAL A 16 -11.87 -16.96 -12.26
CA VAL A 16 -12.70 -18.20 -12.18
C VAL A 16 -12.65 -18.96 -13.49
N ALA A 17 -12.84 -18.28 -14.64
CA ALA A 17 -12.82 -18.90 -15.95
C ALA A 17 -11.45 -19.52 -16.30
N ARG A 18 -10.36 -18.96 -15.79
CA ARG A 18 -8.98 -19.46 -15.96
C ARG A 18 -8.61 -20.57 -14.97
N GLY A 19 -9.46 -20.86 -13.97
CA GLY A 19 -9.18 -21.87 -12.95
C GLY A 19 -8.27 -21.39 -11.83
N ASN A 20 -8.00 -20.09 -11.74
CA ASN A 20 -7.21 -19.49 -10.65
C ASN A 20 -8.06 -19.11 -9.43
N ALA A 21 -9.38 -19.16 -9.57
CA ALA A 21 -10.31 -18.92 -8.48
C ALA A 21 -11.46 -19.94 -8.54
N TYR A 22 -12.12 -20.13 -7.41
CA TYR A 22 -13.26 -21.05 -7.28
C TYR A 22 -14.32 -20.48 -6.37
N VAL A 23 -15.56 -20.94 -6.57
CA VAL A 23 -16.70 -20.63 -5.70
C VAL A 23 -16.81 -21.76 -4.68
N ALA A 24 -16.76 -21.42 -3.40
CA ALA A 24 -16.93 -22.37 -2.30
C ALA A 24 -18.40 -22.66 -2.03
N ALA A 25 -18.69 -23.65 -1.17
CA ALA A 25 -20.05 -24.07 -0.88
C ALA A 25 -20.92 -22.99 -0.21
N ASP A 26 -20.30 -22.03 0.48
CA ASP A 26 -20.95 -20.85 1.07
C ASP A 26 -21.16 -19.69 0.09
N GLY A 27 -20.79 -19.89 -1.18
CA GLY A 27 -20.88 -18.88 -2.23
C GLY A 27 -19.72 -17.89 -2.28
N VAL A 28 -18.78 -17.92 -1.31
CA VAL A 28 -17.59 -17.07 -1.31
C VAL A 28 -16.66 -17.49 -2.45
N VAL A 29 -16.12 -16.51 -3.16
CA VAL A 29 -15.11 -16.75 -4.21
C VAL A 29 -13.72 -16.57 -3.61
N TYR A 30 -12.92 -17.62 -3.70
CA TYR A 30 -11.53 -17.61 -3.25
C TYR A 30 -10.56 -17.72 -4.43
N PHE A 31 -9.42 -17.08 -4.30
CA PHE A 31 -8.24 -17.32 -5.14
C PHE A 31 -7.56 -18.62 -4.68
N ASP A 32 -7.26 -19.49 -5.62
CA ASP A 32 -6.52 -20.73 -5.39
C ASP A 32 -5.01 -20.43 -5.48
N VAL A 33 -4.35 -20.31 -4.34
CA VAL A 33 -2.91 -19.98 -4.30
C VAL A 33 -2.05 -21.07 -4.93
N CYS A 34 -2.49 -22.32 -4.95
CA CYS A 34 -1.79 -23.42 -5.59
C CYS A 34 -1.81 -23.31 -7.12
N SER A 35 -2.74 -22.55 -7.69
CA SER A 35 -2.81 -22.28 -9.13
C SER A 35 -1.76 -21.29 -9.64
N PHE A 36 -1.05 -20.60 -8.72
CA PHE A 36 0.02 -19.64 -9.04
C PHE A 36 1.34 -20.06 -8.41
N PRO A 37 2.19 -20.82 -9.13
CA PRO A 37 3.43 -21.41 -8.58
C PRO A 37 4.43 -20.40 -8.00
N SER A 38 4.34 -19.13 -8.43
CA SER A 38 5.20 -18.04 -7.93
C SER A 38 4.64 -17.35 -6.68
N TYR A 39 3.53 -17.84 -6.09
CA TYR A 39 2.97 -17.26 -4.87
C TYR A 39 3.97 -17.32 -3.71
N GLY A 40 4.22 -16.17 -3.10
CA GLY A 40 5.21 -16.01 -2.04
C GLY A 40 6.57 -15.48 -2.51
N GLN A 41 6.77 -15.29 -3.82
CA GLN A 41 8.05 -14.83 -4.38
C GLN A 41 8.40 -13.39 -3.94
N LEU A 42 7.41 -12.50 -3.87
CA LEU A 42 7.62 -11.11 -3.44
C LEU A 42 8.01 -11.02 -1.96
N SER A 43 7.34 -11.80 -1.12
CA SER A 43 7.52 -11.79 0.33
C SER A 43 8.66 -12.69 0.82
N GLY A 44 9.14 -13.61 -0.02
CA GLY A 44 10.07 -14.66 0.36
C GLY A 44 9.41 -15.80 1.15
N ASN A 45 8.08 -15.81 1.25
CA ASN A 45 7.34 -16.91 1.89
C ASN A 45 7.17 -18.08 0.92
N THR A 46 7.11 -19.29 1.45
CA THR A 46 6.72 -20.47 0.67
C THR A 46 5.36 -20.96 1.15
N LEU A 47 4.57 -21.57 0.26
CA LEU A 47 3.25 -22.12 0.63
C LEU A 47 3.32 -23.07 1.81
N GLY A 48 4.40 -23.87 1.92
CA GLY A 48 4.61 -24.79 3.04
C GLY A 48 4.89 -24.12 4.39
N HIS A 49 5.30 -22.85 4.39
CA HIS A 49 5.53 -22.05 5.60
C HIS A 49 4.34 -21.17 5.97
N LEU A 50 3.36 -21.01 5.08
CA LEU A 50 2.17 -20.22 5.34
C LEU A 50 1.23 -21.01 6.27
N ARG A 51 1.18 -20.58 7.52
CA ARG A 51 0.25 -21.13 8.52
C ARG A 51 -1.15 -20.63 8.27
N GLU A 52 -2.14 -21.39 8.77
CA GLU A 52 -3.55 -20.98 8.77
C GLU A 52 -3.71 -19.57 9.35
N GLY A 53 -4.49 -18.73 8.66
CA GLY A 53 -4.90 -17.42 9.15
C GLY A 53 -3.87 -16.28 9.00
N ALA A 54 -2.79 -16.47 8.25
CA ALA A 54 -1.86 -15.39 7.97
C ALA A 54 -2.54 -14.30 7.10
N GLY A 55 -2.93 -13.21 7.75
CA GLY A 55 -3.43 -11.99 7.08
C GLY A 55 -4.91 -11.69 7.17
N ASP A 56 -5.76 -12.63 7.60
CA ASP A 56 -7.19 -12.39 7.80
C ASP A 56 -7.62 -12.66 9.25
N ARG A 57 -8.69 -11.99 9.70
CA ARG A 57 -9.39 -12.40 10.92
C ARG A 57 -9.94 -13.82 10.69
N ILE A 58 -9.42 -14.78 11.44
CA ILE A 58 -9.77 -16.18 11.32
C ILE A 58 -11.24 -16.35 11.68
N ASP A 59 -12.08 -16.59 10.70
CA ASP A 59 -13.39 -17.20 10.88
C ASP A 59 -13.23 -18.68 10.57
N ALA A 60 -13.32 -19.50 11.60
CA ALA A 60 -13.13 -20.97 11.47
C ALA A 60 -14.08 -21.60 10.44
N ALA A 61 -15.31 -21.09 10.31
CA ALA A 61 -16.28 -21.58 9.34
C ALA A 61 -15.81 -21.30 7.90
N HIS A 62 -15.34 -20.10 7.62
CA HIS A 62 -14.81 -19.74 6.30
C HIS A 62 -13.48 -20.46 6.00
N GLN A 63 -12.65 -20.68 7.02
CA GLN A 63 -11.39 -21.42 6.83
C GLN A 63 -11.62 -22.86 6.39
N ALA A 64 -12.64 -23.52 6.93
CA ALA A 64 -13.01 -24.90 6.55
C ALA A 64 -13.49 -25.03 5.09
N MET A 65 -13.92 -23.94 4.45
CA MET A 65 -14.39 -23.93 3.06
C MET A 65 -13.27 -23.75 2.03
N LYS A 66 -12.07 -23.37 2.46
CA LYS A 66 -10.93 -23.16 1.58
C LYS A 66 -10.29 -24.50 1.16
N ARG A 67 -9.78 -24.56 -0.07
CA ARG A 67 -9.02 -25.72 -0.57
C ARG A 67 -7.62 -25.78 0.04
N HIS A 68 -7.01 -24.59 0.23
CA HIS A 68 -5.73 -24.41 0.89
C HIS A 68 -5.84 -23.30 1.96
N PRO A 69 -5.22 -23.43 3.13
CA PRO A 69 -5.32 -22.42 4.21
C PRO A 69 -4.95 -21.00 3.80
N ALA A 70 -4.01 -20.86 2.86
CA ALA A 70 -3.56 -19.56 2.35
C ALA A 70 -4.46 -18.99 1.24
N ASP A 71 -5.50 -19.69 0.77
CA ASP A 71 -6.44 -19.14 -0.20
C ASP A 71 -7.09 -17.88 0.37
N PHE A 72 -7.26 -16.87 -0.45
CA PHE A 72 -7.78 -15.59 0.00
C PHE A 72 -9.04 -15.17 -0.75
N MET A 73 -9.87 -14.42 -0.06
CA MET A 73 -11.20 -14.03 -0.53
C MET A 73 -11.09 -13.00 -1.67
N LEU A 74 -11.85 -13.26 -2.74
CA LEU A 74 -12.04 -12.33 -3.86
C LEU A 74 -13.39 -11.64 -3.81
N TRP A 75 -14.47 -12.41 -3.50
CA TRP A 75 -15.82 -11.89 -3.39
C TRP A 75 -16.57 -12.61 -2.28
N LYS A 76 -17.26 -11.86 -1.41
CA LYS A 76 -18.10 -12.42 -0.36
C LYS A 76 -19.56 -12.02 -0.59
N PRO A 77 -20.47 -12.98 -0.85
CA PRO A 77 -21.90 -12.74 -0.80
C PRO A 77 -22.32 -12.37 0.62
N ASP A 78 -22.92 -11.21 0.78
CA ASP A 78 -23.44 -10.74 2.06
C ASP A 78 -24.51 -9.67 1.79
N PRO A 79 -25.79 -10.08 1.65
CA PRO A 79 -26.88 -9.16 1.37
C PRO A 79 -27.22 -8.22 2.55
N ALA A 80 -26.69 -8.49 3.73
CA ALA A 80 -26.87 -7.64 4.90
C ALA A 80 -25.76 -6.58 5.06
N HIS A 81 -24.64 -6.71 4.32
CA HIS A 81 -23.55 -5.75 4.40
C HIS A 81 -23.97 -4.37 3.90
N LEU A 82 -23.53 -3.31 4.60
CA LEU A 82 -23.87 -1.92 4.28
C LEU A 82 -23.43 -1.55 2.84
N MET A 83 -22.22 -1.94 2.46
CA MET A 83 -21.65 -1.71 1.13
C MET A 83 -21.66 -3.01 0.35
N ARG A 84 -22.63 -3.18 -0.55
CA ARG A 84 -22.81 -4.37 -1.36
C ARG A 84 -23.21 -4.02 -2.79
N TRP A 85 -22.89 -4.90 -3.69
CA TRP A 85 -23.15 -4.75 -5.13
C TRP A 85 -23.56 -6.09 -5.73
N PRO A 86 -24.34 -6.09 -6.82
CA PRO A 86 -24.70 -7.31 -7.52
C PRO A 86 -23.47 -7.94 -8.20
N SER A 87 -23.41 -9.27 -8.17
CA SER A 87 -22.43 -10.08 -8.88
C SER A 87 -23.02 -11.41 -9.34
N PRO A 88 -22.31 -12.17 -10.20
CA PRO A 88 -22.71 -13.54 -10.55
C PRO A 88 -22.80 -14.50 -9.36
N TRP A 89 -22.14 -14.18 -8.25
CA TRP A 89 -22.07 -14.99 -7.02
C TRP A 89 -23.04 -14.51 -5.94
N GLY A 90 -23.86 -13.52 -6.24
CA GLY A 90 -24.82 -12.89 -5.32
C GLY A 90 -24.44 -11.45 -4.93
N GLU A 91 -25.38 -10.77 -4.26
CA GLU A 91 -25.10 -9.45 -3.66
C GLU A 91 -24.05 -9.57 -2.57
N GLY A 92 -23.01 -8.75 -2.65
CA GLY A 92 -21.89 -8.82 -1.71
C GLY A 92 -20.82 -7.76 -1.99
N TYR A 93 -19.62 -8.04 -1.54
CA TYR A 93 -18.49 -7.09 -1.61
C TYR A 93 -17.17 -7.80 -1.97
N PRO A 94 -16.22 -7.05 -2.58
CA PRO A 94 -14.90 -7.58 -2.94
C PRO A 94 -14.00 -7.78 -1.73
N GLY A 95 -13.02 -8.68 -1.88
CA GLY A 95 -11.87 -8.77 -0.99
C GLY A 95 -10.96 -7.53 -1.12
N TRP A 96 -10.32 -7.16 -0.04
CA TRP A 96 -9.48 -5.98 0.07
C TRP A 96 -8.37 -5.91 -1.01
N HIS A 97 -7.70 -7.02 -1.30
CA HIS A 97 -6.58 -7.06 -2.25
C HIS A 97 -7.04 -6.81 -3.69
N LEU A 98 -8.25 -7.22 -4.02
CA LEU A 98 -8.80 -7.14 -5.37
C LEU A 98 -9.10 -5.70 -5.81
N GLU A 99 -9.45 -4.84 -4.85
CA GLU A 99 -9.74 -3.44 -5.13
C GLU A 99 -8.54 -2.74 -5.78
N CYS A 100 -7.35 -2.92 -5.20
CA CYS A 100 -6.12 -2.31 -5.69
C CYS A 100 -5.71 -2.88 -7.05
N SER A 101 -5.76 -4.20 -7.23
CA SER A 101 -5.45 -4.85 -8.52
C SER A 101 -6.35 -4.34 -9.65
N ALA A 102 -7.66 -4.28 -9.42
CA ALA A 102 -8.60 -3.82 -10.43
C ALA A 102 -8.45 -2.32 -10.75
N MET A 103 -8.24 -1.48 -9.73
CA MET A 103 -8.02 -0.05 -9.93
C MET A 103 -6.71 0.24 -10.65
N ALA A 104 -5.61 -0.44 -10.29
CA ALA A 104 -4.33 -0.29 -10.96
C ALA A 104 -4.44 -0.69 -12.44
N ARG A 105 -5.04 -1.84 -12.73
CA ARG A 105 -5.27 -2.28 -14.12
C ARG A 105 -6.09 -1.28 -14.92
N MET A 106 -7.17 -0.76 -14.34
CA MET A 106 -8.06 0.19 -15.03
C MET A 106 -7.36 1.53 -15.34
N LEU A 107 -6.51 2.03 -14.42
CA LEU A 107 -5.95 3.37 -14.52
C LEU A 107 -4.55 3.39 -15.14
N LEU A 108 -3.77 2.34 -14.96
CA LEU A 108 -2.34 2.29 -15.29
C LEU A 108 -1.99 1.18 -16.29
N GLY A 109 -2.90 0.24 -16.55
CA GLY A 109 -2.71 -0.88 -17.46
C GLY A 109 -2.38 -2.20 -16.76
N ASP A 110 -2.08 -3.22 -17.57
CA ASP A 110 -1.89 -4.61 -17.12
C ASP A 110 -0.55 -4.82 -16.36
N GLU A 111 0.41 -3.94 -16.57
CA GLU A 111 1.72 -3.92 -15.90
C GLU A 111 2.05 -2.47 -15.56
N ILE A 112 2.49 -2.22 -14.34
CA ILE A 112 2.83 -0.88 -13.83
C ILE A 112 4.34 -0.76 -13.55
N ASP A 113 4.86 0.48 -13.63
CA ASP A 113 6.30 0.68 -13.43
C ASP A 113 6.69 0.58 -11.95
N LEU A 114 5.90 1.19 -11.06
CA LEU A 114 6.20 1.27 -9.63
C LEU A 114 4.94 1.02 -8.80
N HIS A 115 5.04 0.10 -7.84
CA HIS A 115 4.05 -0.11 -6.79
C HIS A 115 4.66 0.08 -5.41
N SER A 116 3.96 0.74 -4.51
CA SER A 116 4.51 1.07 -3.20
C SER A 116 3.52 0.88 -2.06
N GLY A 117 4.05 0.65 -0.86
CA GLY A 117 3.27 0.55 0.38
C GLY A 117 4.16 0.48 1.61
N GLY A 118 3.56 0.21 2.76
CA GLY A 118 4.30 -0.14 3.96
C GLY A 118 4.87 -1.55 3.87
N GLU A 119 5.90 -1.85 4.66
CA GLU A 119 6.49 -3.20 4.71
C GLU A 119 5.49 -4.28 5.15
N ASP A 120 4.49 -3.90 5.92
CA ASP A 120 3.38 -4.75 6.36
C ASP A 120 2.43 -5.16 5.20
N ASN A 121 2.45 -4.42 4.10
CA ASN A 121 1.70 -4.77 2.90
C ASN A 121 2.42 -5.79 2.00
N ILE A 122 3.71 -6.06 2.20
CA ILE A 122 4.43 -7.05 1.38
C ILE A 122 3.67 -8.38 1.41
N PHE A 123 3.28 -8.81 2.61
CA PHE A 123 2.45 -9.98 2.81
C PHE A 123 1.36 -9.70 3.86
N PRO A 124 0.09 -10.07 3.57
CA PRO A 124 -0.37 -10.79 2.37
C PRO A 124 -0.75 -9.88 1.19
N HIS A 125 -0.91 -8.56 1.40
CA HIS A 125 -1.63 -7.66 0.47
C HIS A 125 -1.00 -7.63 -0.93
N HIS A 126 0.27 -7.22 -1.04
CA HIS A 126 0.94 -7.11 -2.33
C HIS A 126 1.20 -8.47 -3.00
N GLU A 127 1.46 -9.52 -2.21
CA GLU A 127 1.58 -10.88 -2.73
C GLU A 127 0.28 -11.34 -3.40
N CYS A 128 -0.86 -11.05 -2.76
CA CYS A 128 -2.19 -11.33 -3.33
C CYS A 128 -2.47 -10.51 -4.59
N GLU A 129 -2.04 -9.24 -4.63
CA GLU A 129 -2.17 -8.40 -5.82
C GLU A 129 -1.35 -8.94 -7.00
N VAL A 130 -0.11 -9.39 -6.75
CA VAL A 130 0.72 -10.05 -7.77
C VAL A 130 -0.01 -11.26 -8.35
N ALA A 131 -0.49 -12.15 -7.49
CA ALA A 131 -1.17 -13.37 -7.91
C ALA A 131 -2.42 -13.06 -8.76
N GLN A 132 -3.29 -12.16 -8.28
CA GLN A 132 -4.49 -11.74 -9.01
C GLN A 132 -4.17 -11.12 -10.36
N SER A 133 -3.25 -10.15 -10.38
CA SER A 133 -2.95 -9.39 -11.58
C SER A 133 -2.24 -10.24 -12.62
N CYS A 134 -1.23 -11.02 -12.25
CA CYS A 134 -0.52 -11.90 -13.18
C CYS A 134 -1.46 -12.98 -13.76
N CYS A 135 -2.29 -13.61 -12.93
CA CYS A 135 -3.24 -14.62 -13.40
C CYS A 135 -4.33 -14.03 -14.31
N ALA A 136 -4.87 -12.85 -13.96
CA ALA A 136 -5.94 -12.22 -14.76
C ALA A 136 -5.43 -11.68 -16.11
N THR A 137 -4.18 -11.22 -16.18
CA THR A 137 -3.61 -10.61 -17.39
C THR A 137 -2.76 -11.56 -18.24
N GLY A 138 -2.21 -12.62 -17.62
CA GLY A 138 -1.20 -13.49 -18.24
C GLY A 138 0.18 -12.83 -18.32
N ARG A 139 0.40 -11.67 -17.69
CA ARG A 139 1.69 -10.99 -17.64
C ARG A 139 2.59 -11.63 -16.58
N PRO A 140 3.91 -11.69 -16.80
CA PRO A 140 4.84 -12.25 -15.83
C PRO A 140 5.01 -11.37 -14.57
N HIS A 141 4.72 -10.08 -14.69
CA HIS A 141 4.86 -9.11 -13.60
C HIS A 141 3.63 -8.22 -13.50
N PHE A 142 3.22 -7.92 -12.27
CA PHE A 142 2.25 -6.87 -11.98
C PHE A 142 2.94 -5.49 -11.91
N ALA A 143 4.06 -5.41 -11.20
CA ALA A 143 4.87 -4.19 -11.10
C ALA A 143 6.35 -4.49 -11.33
N ARG A 144 7.05 -3.58 -12.05
CA ARG A 144 8.48 -3.71 -12.34
C ARG A 144 9.34 -3.40 -11.13
N VAL A 145 8.93 -2.41 -10.34
CA VAL A 145 9.65 -1.96 -9.14
C VAL A 145 8.69 -1.94 -7.96
N TRP A 146 9.13 -2.54 -6.85
CA TRP A 146 8.44 -2.52 -5.57
C TRP A 146 9.17 -1.62 -4.60
N PHE A 147 8.43 -0.73 -3.93
CA PHE A 147 8.96 0.22 -2.97
C PHE A 147 8.21 0.11 -1.65
N HIS A 148 8.87 -0.42 -0.62
CA HIS A 148 8.26 -0.60 0.70
C HIS A 148 8.96 0.27 1.73
N THR A 149 8.15 1.03 2.48
CA THR A 149 8.64 1.89 3.56
C THR A 149 8.46 1.20 4.91
N ARG A 150 9.39 1.46 5.82
CA ARG A 150 9.22 1.07 7.22
C ARG A 150 8.26 2.01 7.96
N HIS A 151 7.98 1.65 9.20
CA HIS A 151 6.97 2.33 10.02
C HIS A 151 7.40 3.71 10.47
N LEU A 152 6.41 4.61 10.61
CA LEU A 152 6.54 5.87 11.29
C LEU A 152 6.27 5.67 12.79
N GLN A 153 7.27 5.97 13.60
CA GLN A 153 7.16 6.05 15.05
C GLN A 153 6.99 7.50 15.49
N VAL A 154 6.39 7.72 16.64
CA VAL A 154 6.27 9.03 17.27
C VAL A 154 6.88 8.92 18.65
N GLU A 155 7.93 9.73 18.91
CA GLU A 155 8.70 9.70 20.16
C GLU A 155 9.18 8.29 20.54
N GLY A 156 9.63 7.52 19.53
CA GLY A 156 10.14 6.15 19.69
C GLY A 156 9.08 5.07 19.81
N GLU A 157 7.79 5.41 19.76
CA GLU A 157 6.68 4.48 19.91
C GLU A 157 5.78 4.43 18.68
N LYS A 158 5.05 3.32 18.52
CA LYS A 158 4.01 3.21 17.48
C LYS A 158 2.95 4.29 17.70
N MET A 159 2.63 5.04 16.64
CA MET A 159 1.56 6.05 16.66
C MET A 159 0.22 5.38 16.96
N SER A 160 -0.50 5.90 17.97
CA SER A 160 -1.78 5.34 18.39
C SER A 160 -2.66 6.43 19.03
N LYS A 161 -3.95 6.43 18.72
CA LYS A 161 -4.92 7.34 19.35
C LYS A 161 -5.04 7.09 20.85
N SER A 162 -4.98 5.83 21.27
CA SER A 162 -5.08 5.47 22.70
C SER A 162 -3.89 5.94 23.54
N LYS A 163 -2.73 6.15 22.91
CA LYS A 163 -1.52 6.67 23.59
C LYS A 163 -1.42 8.20 23.55
N GLY A 164 -2.33 8.89 22.89
CA GLY A 164 -2.29 10.34 22.74
C GLY A 164 -1.14 10.89 21.90
N ASN A 165 -0.37 10.02 21.22
CA ASN A 165 0.75 10.38 20.35
C ASN A 165 0.36 10.39 18.85
N PHE A 166 -0.93 10.55 18.58
CA PHE A 166 -1.47 10.62 17.23
C PHE A 166 -1.60 12.09 16.79
N PHE A 167 -0.96 12.45 15.69
CA PHE A 167 -1.05 13.77 15.06
C PHE A 167 -1.52 13.65 13.64
N THR A 168 -2.46 14.53 13.24
CA THR A 168 -2.75 14.73 11.81
C THR A 168 -1.88 15.87 11.26
N ALA A 169 -1.66 15.90 9.95
CA ALA A 169 -0.99 17.04 9.32
C ALA A 169 -1.72 18.36 9.64
N ARG A 170 -3.05 18.35 9.72
CA ARG A 170 -3.87 19.51 10.06
C ARG A 170 -3.58 20.04 11.47
N ASP A 171 -3.39 19.14 12.45
CA ASP A 171 -3.06 19.53 13.83
C ASP A 171 -1.69 20.22 13.87
N LEU A 172 -0.73 19.75 13.08
CA LEU A 172 0.59 20.35 13.00
C LEU A 172 0.56 21.71 12.30
N PHE A 173 -0.21 21.85 11.22
CA PHE A 173 -0.38 23.12 10.53
C PHE A 173 -1.08 24.16 11.41
N ALA A 174 -2.07 23.76 12.22
CA ALA A 174 -2.70 24.63 13.21
C ALA A 174 -1.73 25.14 14.29
N LYS A 175 -0.64 24.40 14.54
CA LYS A 175 0.46 24.82 15.43
C LYS A 175 1.54 25.67 14.72
N GLY A 176 1.31 26.09 13.48
CA GLY A 176 2.23 26.93 12.73
C GLY A 176 3.36 26.18 12.00
N ILE A 177 3.31 24.85 11.97
CA ILE A 177 4.28 24.05 11.21
C ILE A 177 3.97 24.17 9.71
N GLU A 178 5.01 24.45 8.93
CA GLU A 178 4.86 24.54 7.48
C GLU A 178 4.81 23.17 6.81
N PRO A 179 4.04 22.99 5.73
CA PRO A 179 3.99 21.75 4.97
C PRO A 179 5.36 21.27 4.48
N ALA A 180 6.24 22.19 4.08
CA ALA A 180 7.58 21.87 3.62
C ALA A 180 8.47 21.28 4.72
N ALA A 181 8.35 21.79 5.94
CA ALA A 181 9.08 21.26 7.10
C ALA A 181 8.59 19.86 7.49
N LEU A 182 7.26 19.64 7.51
CA LEU A 182 6.68 18.33 7.74
C LEU A 182 7.12 17.34 6.65
N ARG A 183 7.08 17.73 5.39
CA ARG A 183 7.54 16.88 4.29
C ARG A 183 9.01 16.48 4.46
N LEU A 184 9.88 17.45 4.79
CA LEU A 184 11.31 17.18 5.02
C LEU A 184 11.50 16.21 6.17
N GLU A 185 10.80 16.42 7.28
CA GLU A 185 10.87 15.52 8.45
C GLU A 185 10.54 14.08 8.10
N LEU A 186 9.49 13.85 7.30
CA LEU A 186 9.07 12.51 6.91
C LEU A 186 10.01 11.83 5.92
N ILE A 187 10.66 12.59 5.01
CA ILE A 187 11.48 11.99 3.94
C ILE A 187 12.99 11.98 4.26
N LYS A 188 13.46 12.63 5.34
CA LYS A 188 14.90 12.69 5.68
C LYS A 188 15.47 11.35 6.14
N THR A 189 14.61 10.47 6.66
CA THR A 189 15.01 9.12 7.07
C THR A 189 14.95 8.18 5.86
N HIS A 190 15.96 7.32 5.73
CA HIS A 190 15.96 6.32 4.67
C HIS A 190 14.73 5.41 4.78
N TYR A 191 14.03 5.17 3.68
CA TYR A 191 12.75 4.48 3.65
C TYR A 191 12.76 3.05 4.23
N ARG A 192 13.93 2.39 4.23
CA ARG A 192 14.12 1.05 4.85
C ARG A 192 14.45 1.11 6.34
N SER A 193 14.38 2.29 6.97
CA SER A 193 14.57 2.48 8.40
C SER A 193 13.29 3.03 9.01
N ASN A 194 12.97 2.66 10.24
CA ASN A 194 11.86 3.28 10.95
C ASN A 194 12.13 4.77 11.12
N ALA A 195 11.21 5.60 10.66
CA ALA A 195 11.27 7.03 10.87
C ALA A 195 10.72 7.35 12.26
N ASN A 196 11.48 8.06 13.08
CA ASN A 196 11.04 8.51 14.39
C ASN A 196 10.68 9.99 14.33
N PHE A 197 9.40 10.29 14.27
CA PHE A 197 8.87 11.65 14.28
C PHE A 197 8.93 12.21 15.69
N THR A 198 9.61 13.34 15.84
CA THR A 198 9.68 14.08 17.10
C THR A 198 9.40 15.57 16.86
N MET A 199 8.87 16.27 17.87
CA MET A 199 8.66 17.72 17.75
C MET A 199 9.96 18.48 17.57
N GLN A 200 11.06 18.02 18.19
CA GLN A 200 12.39 18.60 17.99
C GLN A 200 12.87 18.42 16.57
N GLY A 201 12.77 17.19 16.01
CA GLY A 201 13.14 16.90 14.62
C GLY A 201 12.36 17.75 13.62
N LEU A 202 11.08 18.01 13.91
CA LEU A 202 10.24 18.86 13.08
C LEU A 202 10.70 20.34 13.08
N GLN A 203 11.10 20.86 14.27
CA GLN A 203 11.68 22.21 14.37
C GLN A 203 13.02 22.31 13.64
N ASP A 204 13.86 21.28 13.70
CA ASP A 204 15.12 21.20 12.96
C ASP A 204 14.88 21.20 11.45
N SER A 205 13.87 20.48 11.01
CA SER A 205 13.44 20.47 9.60
C SER A 205 12.90 21.83 9.17
N GLN A 206 12.18 22.56 10.05
CA GLN A 206 11.73 23.93 9.77
C GLN A 206 12.93 24.87 9.58
N ARG A 207 13.91 24.84 10.51
CA ARG A 207 15.14 25.65 10.39
C ARG A 207 15.90 25.35 9.08
N THR A 208 15.92 24.10 8.67
CA THR A 208 16.55 23.70 7.40
C THR A 208 15.82 24.28 6.19
N VAL A 209 14.50 24.22 6.17
CA VAL A 209 13.68 24.82 5.10
C VAL A 209 13.89 26.33 5.04
N ASP A 210 13.91 27.02 6.19
CA ASP A 210 14.13 28.47 6.25
C ASP A 210 15.53 28.85 5.75
N ARG A 211 16.56 28.03 6.06
CA ARG A 211 17.90 28.20 5.53
C ARG A 211 17.93 28.05 4.01
N TRP A 212 17.27 27.05 3.45
CA TRP A 212 17.21 26.84 1.99
C TRP A 212 16.51 28.00 1.27
N ARG A 213 15.45 28.56 1.88
CA ARG A 213 14.77 29.76 1.32
C ARG A 213 15.72 30.96 1.27
N ARG A 214 16.42 31.23 2.38
CA ARG A 214 17.41 32.32 2.42
C ARG A 214 18.48 32.16 1.35
N ILE A 215 19.03 30.95 1.17
CA ILE A 215 20.02 30.67 0.11
C ILE A 215 19.41 30.91 -1.28
N LYS A 216 18.17 30.51 -1.50
CA LYS A 216 17.48 30.75 -2.78
C LYS A 216 17.21 32.24 -3.04
N GLU A 217 16.94 33.01 -2.01
CA GLU A 217 16.69 34.44 -2.08
C GLU A 217 17.97 35.25 -2.23
N SER A 218 19.06 34.80 -1.62
CA SER A 218 20.41 35.34 -1.85
C SER A 218 20.90 34.91 -3.23
N LYS A 219 20.39 35.57 -4.28
CA LYS A 219 20.89 35.35 -5.65
C LYS A 219 22.39 35.61 -5.66
N PRO A 220 23.23 34.69 -6.13
CA PRO A 220 24.65 35.00 -6.34
C PRO A 220 24.68 36.15 -7.35
N VAL A 221 25.22 37.28 -6.93
CA VAL A 221 25.57 38.40 -7.82
C VAL A 221 26.69 37.86 -8.70
N LEU A 222 26.35 37.34 -9.88
CA LEU A 222 27.32 37.04 -10.90
C LEU A 222 27.98 38.37 -11.26
N SER A 223 29.27 38.53 -10.94
CA SER A 223 30.05 39.65 -11.43
C SER A 223 30.05 39.62 -12.97
N PRO A 224 30.19 40.76 -13.64
CA PRO A 224 30.31 40.83 -15.10
C PRO A 224 31.42 39.93 -15.68
N SER A 225 32.36 39.47 -14.85
CA SER A 225 33.43 38.54 -15.21
C SER A 225 33.04 37.04 -15.08
N GLY A 226 31.80 36.71 -14.72
CA GLY A 226 31.37 35.30 -14.58
C GLY A 226 31.92 34.55 -13.37
N LYS A 227 32.61 35.21 -12.46
CA LYS A 227 33.10 34.57 -11.21
C LYS A 227 32.11 34.81 -10.09
N ALA A 228 31.70 33.75 -9.42
CA ALA A 228 30.89 33.85 -8.20
C ALA A 228 31.71 34.50 -7.07
N ASN A 229 31.15 35.51 -6.40
CA ASN A 229 31.74 35.98 -5.14
C ASN A 229 31.54 34.88 -4.08
N GLU A 230 32.59 34.49 -3.41
CA GLU A 230 32.52 33.64 -2.22
C GLU A 230 31.67 34.37 -1.16
N VAL A 231 30.56 33.82 -0.81
CA VAL A 231 29.75 34.27 0.33
C VAL A 231 30.36 33.61 1.56
N GLU A 232 31.07 34.37 2.40
CA GLU A 232 31.46 33.90 3.73
C GLU A 232 30.19 33.53 4.51
N LEU A 233 30.10 32.27 4.88
CA LEU A 233 29.03 31.72 5.73
C LEU A 233 29.53 31.81 7.17
N GLU A 234 29.09 32.82 7.94
CA GLU A 234 29.14 32.80 9.40
C GLU A 234 28.06 31.87 9.99
#